data_c76cdf42f6270f454f57a03c52fbc0ac
#
_entry.id   c76cdf42f6270f454f57a03c52fbc0ac
#
_cell.length_a   1.000
_cell.length_b   1.000
_cell.length_c   1.000
_cell.angle_alpha   90.00
_cell.angle_beta   90.00
_cell.angle_gamma   90.00
#
_symmetry.space_group_name_H-M   'P 1'
#
loop_
_entity.id
_entity.type
_entity.pdbx_description
1 polymer ?
#
loop_
_entity_poly.entity_id
_entity_poly.type
_entity_poly.pdbx_seq_one_letter_code
_entity_poly.pdbx_strand_id
1 'polypeptide(L)'
;MERKELNVETRRGWVRGTLEGDVRVFRGIPFAKPPVGPRRFGAPEPPEPWRDVRDATRFGPASHQASRPLAPILGILVEEESEDCLNLNVWTPAPGDGLRRPVMVWIHGGAWVIGSGSERTYDAAHLVRRGDVVVVTINYRLGPFGFLRTRELGGGLDTTGNEAMLDQLAALEWVRDEIAAFGGDPGNVTLFGESAGSVNIACLLAMPRARSLFHRAVLQSGSLNLTRPPSTALGVTRQILAEVGLASADTRRLLDIPAKDLMAATNAVAGRSVIPPFSPVADGELIPARPFATIAEGSAQGVPLIVGTNLEEMKLYRFLDPALERLDEAGLVQRCSMLFPGAGPDGRSNAERAVDTYRSARRTRGEDTSPVETWLAVSTDHIFRAGALKLAELHARHTPDVFVYQFEWKGKEPGRPQGAVHALELPFVFGTLATSEIGALAGRTPAAEALSGHMQDTWLAFARSGRPRAAGLPEWPTYAPTRRATMIFSDRPRVVDAPQEAERAVWDAFLG
;
A
#
# COMPACT_ATOMS: atom_id res chain seq x y z
N MET A 1 9.93 -28.58 28.56
CA MET A 1 10.06 -28.61 27.05
C MET A 1 9.64 -27.22 26.52
N GLU A 2 10.39 -26.11 26.74
CA GLU A 2 9.46 -24.95 26.61
C GLU A 2 10.05 -23.59 26.36
N ARG A 3 11.32 -23.34 26.57
CA ARG A 3 11.90 -22.02 26.30
C ARG A 3 12.89 -21.97 25.11
N LYS A 4 13.42 -23.10 24.67
CA LYS A 4 14.42 -23.16 23.60
C LYS A 4 13.79 -23.03 22.19
N GLU A 5 12.54 -23.45 22.01
CA GLU A 5 11.85 -23.45 20.72
C GLU A 5 11.34 -22.06 20.27
N LEU A 6 11.41 -21.05 21.16
CA LEU A 6 10.98 -19.68 20.87
C LEU A 6 12.15 -18.73 20.64
N ASN A 7 13.38 -19.22 20.67
CA ASN A 7 14.56 -18.43 20.38
C ASN A 7 15.08 -18.74 18.98
N VAL A 8 15.36 -17.70 18.22
CA VAL A 8 15.95 -17.78 16.88
C VAL A 8 17.25 -16.99 16.88
N GLU A 9 18.32 -17.58 16.33
CA GLU A 9 19.59 -16.93 16.15
C GLU A 9 19.62 -16.24 14.79
N THR A 10 19.76 -14.91 14.80
CA THR A 10 20.00 -14.09 13.64
C THR A 10 21.48 -13.73 13.54
N ARG A 11 21.92 -13.18 12.42
CA ARG A 11 23.32 -12.68 12.30
C ARG A 11 23.64 -11.54 13.28
N ARG A 12 22.60 -10.91 13.86
CA ARG A 12 22.76 -9.80 14.81
C ARG A 12 22.70 -10.24 16.27
N GLY A 13 22.20 -11.43 16.56
CA GLY A 13 22.05 -11.99 17.88
C GLY A 13 20.74 -12.77 18.03
N TRP A 14 20.49 -13.29 19.22
CA TRP A 14 19.30 -14.07 19.52
C TRP A 14 18.06 -13.19 19.70
N VAL A 15 16.92 -13.67 19.19
CA VAL A 15 15.60 -13.07 19.44
C VAL A 15 14.66 -14.11 20.03
N ARG A 16 13.83 -13.71 20.98
CA ARG A 16 12.83 -14.56 21.63
C ARG A 16 11.43 -14.09 21.28
N GLY A 17 10.66 -14.96 20.60
CA GLY A 17 9.26 -14.74 20.25
C GLY A 17 8.26 -15.34 21.22
N THR A 18 7.01 -15.42 20.78
CA THR A 18 5.86 -16.05 21.44
C THR A 18 5.31 -17.20 20.61
N LEU A 19 4.57 -18.12 21.25
CA LEU A 19 3.76 -19.13 20.59
C LEU A 19 2.27 -18.75 20.72
N GLU A 20 1.60 -18.57 19.60
CA GLU A 20 0.19 -18.22 19.51
C GLU A 20 -0.59 -19.32 18.80
N GLY A 21 -1.12 -20.24 19.59
CA GLY A 21 -1.61 -21.51 19.08
C GLY A 21 -0.44 -22.38 18.60
N ASP A 22 -0.35 -22.54 17.30
CA ASP A 22 0.70 -23.30 16.60
C ASP A 22 1.65 -22.42 15.78
N VAL A 23 1.46 -21.10 15.81
CA VAL A 23 2.28 -20.11 15.10
C VAL A 23 3.27 -19.45 16.04
N ARG A 24 4.52 -19.37 15.65
CA ARG A 24 5.56 -18.63 16.35
C ARG A 24 5.60 -17.21 15.80
N VAL A 25 5.57 -16.25 16.73
CA VAL A 25 5.49 -14.83 16.38
C VAL A 25 6.63 -14.07 17.04
N PHE A 26 7.36 -13.32 16.25
CA PHE A 26 8.45 -12.45 16.68
C PHE A 26 8.08 -11.02 16.29
N ARG A 27 8.07 -10.11 17.27
CA ARG A 27 7.59 -8.74 17.11
C ARG A 27 8.67 -7.73 17.46
N GLY A 28 8.68 -6.60 16.75
CA GLY A 28 9.57 -5.49 17.06
C GLY A 28 11.06 -5.79 16.83
N ILE A 29 11.41 -6.64 15.86
CA ILE A 29 12.80 -6.90 15.51
C ILE A 29 13.34 -5.70 14.73
N PRO A 30 14.42 -5.01 15.20
CA PRO A 30 14.98 -3.88 14.46
C PRO A 30 15.71 -4.37 13.21
N PHE A 31 15.40 -3.75 12.08
CA PHE A 31 16.12 -3.95 10.82
C PHE A 31 17.12 -2.83 10.52
N ALA A 32 17.03 -1.71 11.24
CA ALA A 32 17.94 -0.57 11.14
C ALA A 32 18.18 0.05 12.52
N LYS A 33 19.23 0.89 12.62
CA LYS A 33 19.47 1.73 13.80
C LYS A 33 18.33 2.73 13.97
N PRO A 34 18.02 3.18 15.20
CA PRO A 34 17.06 4.23 15.45
C PRO A 34 17.39 5.49 14.65
N PRO A 35 16.46 6.01 13.80
CA PRO A 35 16.68 7.23 13.02
C PRO A 35 16.38 8.48 13.87
N VAL A 36 17.10 8.63 14.99
CA VAL A 36 16.92 9.70 15.98
C VAL A 36 18.11 10.64 16.02
N GLY A 37 17.91 11.88 16.50
CA GLY A 37 18.95 12.88 16.63
C GLY A 37 19.67 13.16 15.30
N PRO A 38 21.00 13.01 15.20
CA PRO A 38 21.73 13.26 13.96
C PRO A 38 21.33 12.35 12.78
N ARG A 39 20.71 11.18 13.05
CA ARG A 39 20.23 10.25 12.02
C ARG A 39 18.80 10.52 11.57
N ARG A 40 18.07 11.43 12.28
CA ARG A 40 16.75 11.88 11.81
C ARG A 40 16.86 12.35 10.36
N PHE A 41 15.93 11.94 9.49
CA PHE A 41 15.92 12.21 8.05
C PHE A 41 17.09 11.59 7.24
N GLY A 42 18.02 10.88 7.88
CA GLY A 42 19.10 10.20 7.18
C GLY A 42 18.68 8.85 6.58
N ALA A 43 19.50 8.28 5.70
CA ALA A 43 19.34 6.92 5.23
C ALA A 43 19.42 5.93 6.40
N PRO A 44 18.67 4.79 6.38
CA PRO A 44 18.76 3.79 7.42
C PRO A 44 20.15 3.14 7.44
N GLU A 45 20.66 2.90 8.64
CA GLU A 45 21.92 2.18 8.88
C GLU A 45 21.63 0.79 9.49
N PRO A 46 22.41 -0.27 9.17
CA PRO A 46 22.23 -1.58 9.78
C PRO A 46 22.29 -1.51 11.31
N PRO A 47 21.45 -2.30 12.03
CA PRO A 47 21.45 -2.30 13.49
C PRO A 47 22.76 -2.91 14.02
N GLU A 48 23.17 -2.48 15.22
CA GLU A 48 24.30 -3.08 15.91
C GLU A 48 23.95 -4.51 16.35
N PRO A 49 24.91 -5.45 16.32
CA PRO A 49 24.75 -6.77 16.92
C PRO A 49 24.50 -6.66 18.43
N TRP A 50 23.66 -7.54 18.97
CA TRP A 50 23.41 -7.63 20.40
C TRP A 50 23.88 -8.97 20.99
N ARG A 51 24.26 -8.96 22.26
CA ARG A 51 24.83 -10.14 22.94
C ARG A 51 23.79 -10.96 23.70
N ASP A 52 22.83 -10.27 24.31
CA ASP A 52 21.75 -10.91 25.08
C ASP A 52 20.59 -11.32 24.18
N VAL A 53 19.74 -12.22 24.65
CA VAL A 53 18.53 -12.60 23.94
C VAL A 53 17.57 -11.40 23.93
N ARG A 54 17.34 -10.82 22.75
CA ARG A 54 16.42 -9.72 22.58
C ARG A 54 14.98 -10.20 22.69
N ASP A 55 14.20 -9.48 23.49
CA ASP A 55 12.78 -9.75 23.64
C ASP A 55 12.01 -9.26 22.39
N ALA A 56 11.44 -10.20 21.65
CA ALA A 56 10.60 -9.97 20.47
C ALA A 56 9.16 -10.48 20.71
N THR A 57 8.65 -10.35 21.95
CA THR A 57 7.29 -10.77 22.31
C THR A 57 6.24 -9.69 22.16
N ARG A 58 6.65 -8.42 21.97
CA ARG A 58 5.77 -7.25 21.82
C ARG A 58 6.11 -6.50 20.55
N PHE A 59 5.10 -5.86 19.97
CA PHE A 59 5.32 -4.95 18.85
C PHE A 59 6.25 -3.83 19.26
N GLY A 60 7.13 -3.43 18.34
CA GLY A 60 7.91 -2.22 18.49
C GLY A 60 7.07 -0.97 18.16
N PRO A 61 7.58 0.23 18.49
CA PRO A 61 6.90 1.48 18.18
C PRO A 61 6.66 1.64 16.68
N ALA A 62 5.55 2.27 16.33
CA ALA A 62 5.29 2.75 14.98
C ALA A 62 5.90 4.15 14.75
N SER A 63 6.03 4.56 13.49
CA SER A 63 6.34 5.95 13.17
C SER A 63 5.28 6.90 13.73
N HIS A 64 5.64 8.15 14.00
CA HIS A 64 4.67 9.18 14.37
C HIS A 64 3.57 9.30 13.31
N GLN A 65 2.33 9.46 13.76
CA GLN A 65 1.13 9.43 12.95
C GLN A 65 0.49 10.83 12.86
N ALA A 66 -0.07 11.15 11.68
CA ALA A 66 -0.93 12.32 11.54
C ALA A 66 -2.31 12.11 12.18
N SER A 67 -3.15 13.14 12.19
CA SER A 67 -4.55 13.03 12.59
C SER A 67 -5.30 11.97 11.79
N ARG A 68 -6.15 11.18 12.44
CA ARG A 68 -6.69 9.91 11.90
C ARG A 68 -8.22 9.87 11.89
N PRO A 69 -8.92 10.70 11.10
CA PRO A 69 -10.39 10.67 11.08
C PRO A 69 -10.98 9.30 10.71
N LEU A 70 -10.28 8.52 9.86
CA LEU A 70 -10.69 7.18 9.45
C LEU A 70 -10.16 6.05 10.34
N ALA A 71 -9.24 6.33 11.27
CA ALA A 71 -8.62 5.29 12.09
C ALA A 71 -9.62 4.43 12.86
N PRO A 72 -10.71 4.97 13.47
CA PRO A 72 -11.71 4.15 14.15
C PRO A 72 -12.47 3.21 13.21
N ILE A 73 -12.61 3.59 11.94
CA ILE A 73 -13.30 2.78 10.91
C ILE A 73 -12.37 1.68 10.40
N LEU A 74 -11.10 2.02 10.19
CA LEU A 74 -10.09 1.11 9.64
C LEU A 74 -9.40 0.24 10.70
N GLY A 75 -9.64 0.52 12.00
CA GLY A 75 -9.01 -0.21 13.09
C GLY A 75 -7.50 0.07 13.21
N ILE A 76 -7.06 1.25 12.77
CA ILE A 76 -5.67 1.68 12.91
C ILE A 76 -5.43 2.05 14.37
N LEU A 77 -4.99 1.07 15.15
CA LEU A 77 -4.63 1.22 16.56
C LEU A 77 -3.12 1.08 16.69
N VAL A 78 -2.46 2.15 17.07
CA VAL A 78 -1.02 2.19 17.35
C VAL A 78 -0.84 2.41 18.84
N GLU A 79 -0.18 1.45 19.52
CA GLU A 79 0.02 1.48 20.98
C GLU A 79 1.09 2.49 21.37
N GLU A 80 2.17 2.55 20.60
CA GLU A 80 3.31 3.43 20.85
C GLU A 80 3.82 4.05 19.55
N GLU A 81 4.15 5.33 19.58
CA GLU A 81 4.75 6.08 18.47
C GLU A 81 6.14 6.57 18.86
N SER A 82 7.09 6.38 17.95
CA SER A 82 8.47 6.85 18.15
C SER A 82 9.15 7.10 16.81
N GLU A 83 10.20 7.90 16.81
CA GLU A 83 11.14 7.94 15.70
C GLU A 83 11.95 6.64 15.58
N ASP A 84 12.17 5.91 16.71
CA ASP A 84 12.73 4.56 16.72
C ASP A 84 11.69 3.53 16.28
N CYS A 85 11.29 3.61 15.02
CA CYS A 85 10.20 2.81 14.43
C CYS A 85 10.66 1.78 13.38
N LEU A 86 11.96 1.69 13.08
CA LEU A 86 12.47 0.82 12.01
C LEU A 86 12.59 -0.63 12.51
N ASN A 87 11.44 -1.24 12.71
CA ASN A 87 11.28 -2.62 13.16
C ASN A 87 10.29 -3.38 12.27
N LEU A 88 10.34 -4.71 12.37
CA LEU A 88 9.48 -5.64 11.65
C LEU A 88 9.00 -6.77 12.55
N ASN A 89 7.99 -7.51 12.07
CA ASN A 89 7.42 -8.65 12.75
C ASN A 89 7.44 -9.86 11.84
N VAL A 90 7.60 -11.07 12.43
CA VAL A 90 7.67 -12.33 11.68
C VAL A 90 6.70 -13.34 12.28
N TRP A 91 5.85 -13.92 11.45
CA TRP A 91 5.00 -15.08 11.76
C TRP A 91 5.54 -16.29 11.01
N THR A 92 5.77 -17.39 11.71
CA THR A 92 6.31 -18.62 11.12
C THR A 92 5.70 -19.86 11.77
N PRO A 93 5.45 -20.95 11.02
CA PRO A 93 4.98 -22.20 11.61
C PRO A 93 6.08 -22.91 12.41
N ALA A 94 7.32 -22.91 11.92
CA ALA A 94 8.43 -23.61 12.60
C ALA A 94 9.80 -23.10 12.14
N PRO A 95 10.48 -22.25 12.92
CA PRO A 95 11.88 -21.93 12.67
C PRO A 95 12.75 -23.17 12.93
N GLY A 96 13.77 -23.37 12.10
CA GLY A 96 14.78 -24.41 12.33
C GLY A 96 14.38 -25.87 12.02
N ASP A 97 13.23 -26.11 11.36
CA ASP A 97 12.79 -27.44 10.93
C ASP A 97 13.43 -27.92 9.60
N GLY A 98 14.32 -27.13 9.03
CA GLY A 98 15.02 -27.43 7.79
C GLY A 98 14.22 -27.13 6.50
N LEU A 99 12.97 -26.71 6.61
CA LEU A 99 12.16 -26.33 5.46
C LEU A 99 12.48 -24.90 5.02
N ARG A 100 12.26 -24.63 3.74
CA ARG A 100 12.39 -23.31 3.12
C ARG A 100 11.01 -22.88 2.57
N ARG A 101 10.32 -22.07 3.37
CA ARG A 101 8.94 -21.65 3.06
C ARG A 101 8.90 -20.39 2.21
N PRO A 102 7.90 -20.23 1.34
CA PRO A 102 7.65 -18.95 0.72
C PRO A 102 7.53 -17.84 1.77
N VAL A 103 8.11 -16.69 1.49
CA VAL A 103 8.05 -15.50 2.36
C VAL A 103 7.11 -14.48 1.74
N MET A 104 6.19 -13.96 2.53
CA MET A 104 5.30 -12.87 2.14
C MET A 104 5.62 -11.64 2.98
N VAL A 105 5.99 -10.52 2.36
CA VAL A 105 6.36 -9.29 3.06
C VAL A 105 5.27 -8.25 2.84
N TRP A 106 4.60 -7.86 3.93
CA TRP A 106 3.55 -6.86 3.94
C TRP A 106 4.11 -5.45 4.10
N ILE A 107 3.70 -4.55 3.21
CA ILE A 107 3.96 -3.11 3.28
C ILE A 107 2.61 -2.41 3.47
N HIS A 108 2.40 -1.82 4.66
CA HIS A 108 1.13 -1.21 5.04
C HIS A 108 0.81 0.06 4.26
N GLY A 109 -0.48 0.40 4.19
CA GLY A 109 -1.00 1.63 3.64
C GLY A 109 -1.06 2.79 4.63
N GLY A 110 -1.98 3.74 4.41
CA GLY A 110 -2.23 4.86 5.30
C GLY A 110 -1.73 6.20 4.76
N ALA A 111 -1.72 6.37 3.44
CA ALA A 111 -1.42 7.64 2.76
C ALA A 111 -0.07 8.27 3.17
N TRP A 112 0.88 7.46 3.58
CA TRP A 112 2.23 7.82 4.05
C TRP A 112 2.26 8.71 5.31
N VAL A 113 1.15 8.84 6.01
CA VAL A 113 1.03 9.68 7.22
C VAL A 113 0.47 8.92 8.43
N ILE A 114 -0.11 7.75 8.22
CA ILE A 114 -0.60 6.81 9.23
C ILE A 114 -0.26 5.38 8.87
N GLY A 115 -0.51 4.44 9.77
CA GLY A 115 -0.35 3.01 9.55
C GLY A 115 0.84 2.40 10.27
N SER A 116 0.81 1.09 10.40
CA SER A 116 1.85 0.30 11.07
C SER A 116 1.75 -1.15 10.67
N GLY A 117 2.87 -1.88 10.69
CA GLY A 117 2.90 -3.33 10.56
C GLY A 117 2.32 -4.09 11.75
N SER A 118 1.88 -3.40 12.81
CA SER A 118 1.30 -3.98 14.03
C SER A 118 -0.23 -3.96 14.09
N GLU A 119 -0.91 -3.50 13.05
CA GLU A 119 -2.37 -3.43 13.03
C GLU A 119 -3.01 -4.82 13.10
N ARG A 120 -4.13 -4.95 13.84
CA ARG A 120 -4.86 -6.21 13.99
C ARG A 120 -5.35 -6.80 12.67
N THR A 121 -5.62 -5.96 11.68
CA THR A 121 -6.00 -6.39 10.34
C THR A 121 -4.92 -7.23 9.69
N TYR A 122 -3.65 -6.98 10.01
CA TYR A 122 -2.49 -7.65 9.45
C TYR A 122 -1.98 -8.83 10.30
N ASP A 123 -2.75 -9.31 11.27
CA ASP A 123 -2.42 -10.56 11.95
C ASP A 123 -2.33 -11.71 10.95
N ALA A 124 -1.11 -12.17 10.71
CA ALA A 124 -0.82 -13.14 9.67
C ALA A 124 -0.98 -14.60 10.12
N ALA A 125 -1.43 -14.86 11.35
CA ALA A 125 -1.55 -16.21 11.87
C ALA A 125 -2.43 -17.12 11.00
N HIS A 126 -3.51 -16.57 10.40
CA HIS A 126 -4.37 -17.33 9.49
C HIS A 126 -3.66 -17.73 8.21
N LEU A 127 -2.93 -16.81 7.57
CA LEU A 127 -2.14 -17.09 6.36
C LEU A 127 -1.06 -18.13 6.62
N VAL A 128 -0.35 -18.02 7.75
CA VAL A 128 0.71 -18.96 8.15
C VAL A 128 0.16 -20.36 8.33
N ARG A 129 -0.93 -20.53 9.10
CA ARG A 129 -1.59 -21.83 9.32
C ARG A 129 -2.10 -22.44 8.03
N ARG A 130 -2.75 -21.63 7.20
CA ARG A 130 -3.39 -22.09 5.96
C ARG A 130 -2.37 -22.42 4.89
N GLY A 131 -1.30 -21.65 4.82
CA GLY A 131 -0.37 -21.67 3.70
C GLY A 131 0.99 -22.27 3.99
N ASP A 132 1.35 -22.66 5.21
CA ASP A 132 2.73 -23.06 5.55
C ASP A 132 3.75 -22.08 4.92
N VAL A 133 3.59 -20.79 5.20
CA VAL A 133 4.41 -19.69 4.72
C VAL A 133 5.02 -18.93 5.90
N VAL A 134 6.03 -18.13 5.65
CA VAL A 134 6.52 -17.11 6.59
C VAL A 134 5.97 -15.77 6.15
N VAL A 135 5.37 -15.01 7.08
CA VAL A 135 4.88 -13.66 6.82
C VAL A 135 5.68 -12.64 7.62
N VAL A 136 6.06 -11.57 6.98
CA VAL A 136 6.77 -10.44 7.59
C VAL A 136 5.92 -9.19 7.39
N THR A 137 5.70 -8.39 8.45
CA THR A 137 5.16 -7.03 8.33
C THR A 137 6.24 -6.03 8.72
N ILE A 138 6.38 -4.95 7.98
CA ILE A 138 7.42 -3.95 8.22
C ILE A 138 6.83 -2.60 8.61
N ASN A 139 7.53 -1.85 9.43
CA ASN A 139 7.35 -0.42 9.60
C ASN A 139 8.31 0.34 8.68
N TYR A 140 7.95 1.58 8.35
CA TYR A 140 8.80 2.56 7.68
C TYR A 140 8.44 3.96 8.16
N ARG A 141 9.33 4.92 8.03
CA ARG A 141 9.08 6.30 8.45
C ARG A 141 7.95 6.93 7.66
N LEU A 142 7.09 7.67 8.33
CA LEU A 142 5.92 8.33 7.77
C LEU A 142 6.08 9.86 7.79
N GLY A 143 5.22 10.53 7.03
CA GLY A 143 5.13 11.97 7.03
C GLY A 143 6.46 12.66 6.73
N PRO A 144 6.79 13.73 7.48
CA PRO A 144 8.02 14.47 7.24
C PRO A 144 9.28 13.65 7.53
N PHE A 145 9.20 12.62 8.40
CA PHE A 145 10.37 11.81 8.75
C PHE A 145 10.86 10.92 7.61
N GLY A 146 9.95 10.53 6.68
CA GLY A 146 10.27 9.65 5.58
C GLY A 146 10.19 10.26 4.18
N PHE A 147 9.54 11.44 4.04
CA PHE A 147 9.19 11.99 2.72
C PHE A 147 9.46 13.49 2.56
N LEU A 148 10.19 14.11 3.50
CA LEU A 148 10.54 15.52 3.38
C LEU A 148 11.72 15.69 2.41
N ARG A 149 11.58 16.56 1.40
CA ARG A 149 12.63 16.88 0.43
C ARG A 149 13.21 18.25 0.69
N THR A 150 14.49 18.32 1.02
CA THR A 150 15.19 19.59 1.33
C THR A 150 16.36 19.89 0.42
N ARG A 151 16.82 18.94 -0.38
CA ARG A 151 18.04 18.97 -1.18
C ARG A 151 18.26 20.28 -1.94
N GLU A 152 17.23 20.84 -2.56
CA GLU A 152 17.33 22.05 -3.36
C GLU A 152 17.26 23.34 -2.53
N LEU A 153 17.06 23.26 -1.21
CA LEU A 153 16.93 24.44 -0.34
C LEU A 153 18.28 24.94 0.20
N GLY A 154 19.31 24.09 0.22
CA GLY A 154 20.67 24.48 0.61
C GLY A 154 20.84 24.77 2.11
N GLY A 155 19.85 24.52 2.95
CA GLY A 155 19.84 24.84 4.39
C GLY A 155 20.61 23.88 5.30
N GLY A 156 21.50 23.06 4.78
CA GLY A 156 22.39 22.15 5.54
C GLY A 156 21.77 20.80 5.94
N LEU A 157 20.52 20.52 5.53
CA LEU A 157 19.91 19.20 5.56
C LEU A 157 19.64 18.75 4.11
N ASP A 158 20.19 17.60 3.72
CA ASP A 158 20.07 17.06 2.36
C ASP A 158 19.21 15.79 2.39
N THR A 159 17.90 15.94 2.20
CA THR A 159 16.95 14.82 2.11
C THR A 159 16.37 14.70 0.72
N THR A 160 16.15 13.46 0.28
CA THR A 160 15.66 13.14 -1.06
C THR A 160 14.14 13.18 -1.17
N GLY A 161 13.44 13.01 -0.01
CA GLY A 161 12.01 12.76 0.05
C GLY A 161 11.64 11.29 -0.18
N ASN A 162 12.65 10.41 -0.16
CA ASN A 162 12.51 8.96 -0.36
C ASN A 162 13.15 8.14 0.77
N GLU A 163 13.39 8.74 1.93
CA GLU A 163 14.01 8.05 3.07
C GLU A 163 13.18 6.85 3.52
N ALA A 164 11.85 6.94 3.46
CA ALA A 164 10.95 5.82 3.71
C ALA A 164 11.08 4.68 2.68
N MET A 165 11.44 4.98 1.45
CA MET A 165 11.74 3.96 0.44
C MET A 165 13.07 3.27 0.71
N LEU A 166 14.04 4.00 1.26
CA LEU A 166 15.30 3.42 1.75
C LEU A 166 15.06 2.52 2.97
N ASP A 167 14.13 2.87 3.87
CA ASP A 167 13.73 2.01 5.00
C ASP A 167 13.18 0.67 4.52
N GLN A 168 12.33 0.69 3.49
CA GLN A 168 11.76 -0.53 2.91
C GLN A 168 12.83 -1.38 2.23
N LEU A 169 13.80 -0.77 1.52
CA LEU A 169 14.95 -1.49 0.98
C LEU A 169 15.76 -2.16 2.10
N ALA A 170 16.03 -1.45 3.19
CA ALA A 170 16.76 -2.01 4.34
C ALA A 170 15.99 -3.18 5.00
N ALA A 171 14.66 -3.09 5.11
CA ALA A 171 13.83 -4.19 5.59
C ALA A 171 13.89 -5.41 4.67
N LEU A 172 13.88 -5.21 3.35
CA LEU A 172 14.01 -6.29 2.37
C LEU A 172 15.43 -6.88 2.34
N GLU A 173 16.47 -6.07 2.55
CA GLU A 173 17.84 -6.53 2.74
C GLU A 173 17.93 -7.39 4.01
N TRP A 174 17.25 -6.99 5.10
CA TRP A 174 17.13 -7.82 6.31
C TRP A 174 16.42 -9.16 6.01
N VAL A 175 15.32 -9.15 5.27
CA VAL A 175 14.62 -10.39 4.86
C VAL A 175 15.56 -11.30 4.06
N ARG A 176 16.29 -10.79 3.09
CA ARG A 176 17.28 -11.56 2.32
C ARG A 176 18.31 -12.22 3.24
N ASP A 177 18.80 -11.51 4.25
CA ASP A 177 19.92 -11.92 5.06
C ASP A 177 19.54 -12.80 6.27
N GLU A 178 18.30 -12.65 6.80
CA GLU A 178 17.93 -13.22 8.10
C GLU A 178 16.75 -14.21 8.05
N ILE A 179 15.87 -14.13 7.01
CA ILE A 179 14.60 -14.86 7.06
C ILE A 179 14.75 -16.39 7.04
N ALA A 180 15.89 -16.89 6.58
CA ALA A 180 16.21 -18.31 6.62
C ALA A 180 16.26 -18.87 8.07
N ALA A 181 16.68 -18.05 9.03
CA ALA A 181 16.66 -18.42 10.45
C ALA A 181 15.25 -18.66 10.98
N PHE A 182 14.26 -18.05 10.36
CA PHE A 182 12.83 -18.19 10.68
C PHE A 182 12.12 -19.27 9.81
N GLY A 183 12.87 -20.05 9.02
CA GLY A 183 12.34 -21.10 8.13
C GLY A 183 11.80 -20.57 6.79
N GLY A 184 12.08 -19.32 6.44
CA GLY A 184 11.72 -18.72 5.16
C GLY A 184 12.78 -18.92 4.07
N ASP A 185 12.35 -18.90 2.82
CA ASP A 185 13.25 -18.93 1.66
C ASP A 185 13.51 -17.52 1.13
N PRO A 186 14.73 -16.95 1.31
CA PRO A 186 15.06 -15.65 0.75
C PRO A 186 15.05 -15.63 -0.80
N GLY A 187 15.08 -16.80 -1.45
CA GLY A 187 14.92 -16.96 -2.90
C GLY A 187 13.45 -17.04 -3.35
N ASN A 188 12.49 -16.92 -2.45
CA ASN A 188 11.06 -17.00 -2.75
C ASN A 188 10.25 -15.97 -1.96
N VAL A 189 10.49 -14.69 -2.22
CA VAL A 189 9.89 -13.55 -1.53
C VAL A 189 8.79 -12.91 -2.40
N THR A 190 7.60 -12.77 -1.85
CA THR A 190 6.47 -12.05 -2.46
C THR A 190 6.18 -10.79 -1.66
N LEU A 191 6.23 -9.63 -2.30
CA LEU A 191 5.75 -8.37 -1.70
C LEU A 191 4.24 -8.29 -1.87
N PHE A 192 3.52 -7.86 -0.83
CA PHE A 192 2.12 -7.50 -0.94
C PHE A 192 1.84 -6.27 -0.08
N GLY A 193 0.95 -5.41 -0.56
CA GLY A 193 0.66 -4.16 0.12
C GLY A 193 -0.57 -3.49 -0.46
N GLU A 194 -1.16 -2.63 0.34
CA GLU A 194 -2.40 -1.93 -0.02
C GLU A 194 -2.19 -0.43 0.01
N SER A 195 -2.96 0.31 -0.84
CA SER A 195 -2.96 1.77 -0.85
C SER A 195 -1.54 2.35 -1.01
N ALA A 196 -1.06 3.17 -0.08
CA ALA A 196 0.30 3.70 -0.07
C ALA A 196 1.37 2.57 -0.12
N GLY A 197 1.12 1.43 0.55
CA GLY A 197 2.01 0.26 0.49
C GLY A 197 2.07 -0.35 -0.90
N SER A 198 0.95 -0.40 -1.61
CA SER A 198 0.88 -0.83 -3.02
C SER A 198 1.68 0.11 -3.93
N VAL A 199 1.55 1.43 -3.74
CA VAL A 199 2.35 2.42 -4.49
C VAL A 199 3.84 2.24 -4.22
N ASN A 200 4.21 1.99 -2.96
CA ASN A 200 5.59 1.73 -2.60
C ASN A 200 6.14 0.49 -3.33
N ILE A 201 5.35 -0.60 -3.40
CA ILE A 201 5.74 -1.80 -4.16
C ILE A 201 5.85 -1.49 -5.66
N ALA A 202 4.94 -0.70 -6.22
CA ALA A 202 5.04 -0.27 -7.61
C ALA A 202 6.34 0.53 -7.87
N CYS A 203 6.76 1.37 -6.92
CA CYS A 203 8.05 2.05 -6.99
C CYS A 203 9.22 1.05 -6.91
N LEU A 204 9.17 0.06 -6.00
CA LEU A 204 10.20 -0.98 -5.89
C LEU A 204 10.34 -1.80 -7.19
N LEU A 205 9.24 -2.08 -7.92
CA LEU A 205 9.29 -2.70 -9.25
C LEU A 205 10.04 -1.84 -10.28
N ALA A 206 9.95 -0.51 -10.17
CA ALA A 206 10.64 0.41 -11.06
C ALA A 206 12.11 0.67 -10.65
N MET A 207 12.49 0.36 -9.39
CA MET A 207 13.80 0.67 -8.82
C MET A 207 14.84 -0.42 -9.12
N PRO A 208 15.95 -0.11 -9.82
CA PRO A 208 17.01 -1.11 -10.11
C PRO A 208 17.59 -1.74 -8.84
N ARG A 209 17.73 -0.96 -7.76
CA ARG A 209 18.31 -1.40 -6.48
C ARG A 209 17.46 -2.48 -5.78
N ALA A 210 16.16 -2.51 -6.02
CA ALA A 210 15.24 -3.48 -5.40
C ALA A 210 15.16 -4.83 -6.14
N ARG A 211 15.69 -4.93 -7.36
CA ARG A 211 15.44 -6.01 -8.33
C ARG A 211 15.72 -7.43 -7.80
N SER A 212 16.68 -7.61 -6.91
CA SER A 212 17.06 -8.93 -6.39
C SER A 212 16.49 -9.24 -5.00
N LEU A 213 15.68 -8.34 -4.43
CA LEU A 213 15.19 -8.44 -3.06
C LEU A 213 13.82 -9.15 -2.96
N PHE A 214 13.13 -9.30 -4.07
CA PHE A 214 11.85 -10.00 -4.15
C PHE A 214 11.64 -10.66 -5.50
N HIS A 215 10.68 -11.58 -5.58
CA HIS A 215 10.47 -12.48 -6.70
C HIS A 215 9.06 -12.36 -7.29
N ARG A 216 8.10 -11.82 -6.54
CA ARG A 216 6.69 -11.59 -6.94
C ARG A 216 6.14 -10.37 -6.25
N ALA A 217 5.07 -9.81 -6.81
CA ALA A 217 4.41 -8.67 -6.20
C ALA A 217 2.87 -8.78 -6.30
N VAL A 218 2.19 -8.31 -5.24
CA VAL A 218 0.73 -8.13 -5.21
C VAL A 218 0.45 -6.68 -4.84
N LEU A 219 -0.17 -5.95 -5.74
CA LEU A 219 -0.53 -4.55 -5.59
C LEU A 219 -2.04 -4.42 -5.37
N GLN A 220 -2.43 -3.98 -4.17
CA GLN A 220 -3.83 -3.79 -3.79
C GLN A 220 -4.12 -2.29 -3.71
N SER A 221 -4.95 -1.78 -4.62
CA SER A 221 -5.45 -0.40 -4.60
C SER A 221 -4.36 0.68 -4.57
N GLY A 222 -3.37 0.58 -5.48
CA GLY A 222 -2.31 1.59 -5.61
C GLY A 222 -1.37 1.32 -6.77
N SER A 223 -0.87 2.40 -7.39
CA SER A 223 0.05 2.31 -8.53
C SER A 223 0.92 3.57 -8.67
N LEU A 224 1.77 3.60 -9.67
CA LEU A 224 2.77 4.64 -9.93
C LEU A 224 2.20 6.04 -10.22
N ASN A 225 0.91 6.16 -10.55
CA ASN A 225 0.24 7.46 -10.77
C ASN A 225 0.20 8.35 -9.51
N LEU A 226 0.45 7.77 -8.33
CA LEU A 226 0.52 8.51 -7.07
C LEU A 226 1.95 8.93 -6.67
N THR A 227 2.96 8.63 -7.48
CA THR A 227 4.28 9.23 -7.32
C THR A 227 4.23 10.71 -7.70
N ARG A 228 5.12 11.50 -7.13
CA ARG A 228 5.16 12.93 -7.43
C ARG A 228 6.53 13.40 -7.91
N PRO A 229 6.57 14.49 -8.71
CA PRO A 229 7.84 15.08 -9.11
C PRO A 229 8.49 15.82 -7.93
N PRO A 230 9.83 16.01 -7.97
CA PRO A 230 10.60 16.74 -6.96
C PRO A 230 10.03 18.13 -6.61
N SER A 231 9.54 18.87 -7.60
CA SER A 231 8.97 20.21 -7.41
C SER A 231 7.74 20.22 -6.50
N THR A 232 6.87 19.21 -6.60
CA THR A 232 5.70 19.07 -5.73
C THR A 232 6.11 18.73 -4.31
N ALA A 233 7.06 17.78 -4.14
CA ALA A 233 7.59 17.43 -2.82
C ALA A 233 8.25 18.63 -2.13
N LEU A 234 9.03 19.41 -2.89
CA LEU A 234 9.65 20.64 -2.40
C LEU A 234 8.61 21.71 -1.98
N GLY A 235 7.48 21.78 -2.71
CA GLY A 235 6.36 22.66 -2.34
C GLY A 235 5.76 22.28 -0.96
N VAL A 236 5.58 20.99 -0.71
CA VAL A 236 5.13 20.48 0.61
C VAL A 236 6.17 20.80 1.69
N THR A 237 7.45 20.60 1.42
CA THR A 237 8.53 20.94 2.36
C THR A 237 8.49 22.41 2.76
N ARG A 238 8.32 23.33 1.81
CA ARG A 238 8.19 24.76 2.11
C ARG A 238 6.98 25.09 3.00
N GLN A 239 5.86 24.38 2.81
CA GLN A 239 4.69 24.53 3.65
C GLN A 239 4.97 24.04 5.08
N ILE A 240 5.62 22.89 5.26
CA ILE A 240 6.03 22.38 6.58
C ILE A 240 7.00 23.35 7.27
N LEU A 241 8.01 23.86 6.56
CA LEU A 241 8.95 24.84 7.11
C LEU A 241 8.22 26.11 7.59
N ALA A 242 7.27 26.61 6.81
CA ALA A 242 6.47 27.77 7.20
C ALA A 242 5.65 27.52 8.48
N GLU A 243 5.03 26.33 8.60
CA GLU A 243 4.25 25.94 9.81
C GLU A 243 5.13 25.86 11.07
N VAL A 244 6.39 25.41 10.94
CA VAL A 244 7.32 25.35 12.07
C VAL A 244 8.15 26.64 12.25
N GLY A 245 7.86 27.69 11.48
CA GLY A 245 8.53 29.00 11.59
C GLY A 245 9.99 29.01 11.11
N LEU A 246 10.34 28.15 10.15
CA LEU A 246 11.69 28.10 9.57
C LEU A 246 11.74 28.66 8.15
N ALA A 247 12.82 29.38 7.85
CA ALA A 247 13.14 29.77 6.48
C ALA A 247 13.72 28.58 5.69
N SER A 248 13.65 28.63 4.37
CA SER A 248 14.22 27.59 3.49
C SER A 248 15.73 27.38 3.69
N ALA A 249 16.44 28.41 4.11
CA ALA A 249 17.88 28.34 4.39
C ALA A 249 18.22 27.70 5.75
N ASP A 250 17.22 27.36 6.57
CA ASP A 250 17.39 26.86 7.94
C ASP A 250 17.02 25.38 8.08
N THR A 251 17.04 24.60 7.01
CA THR A 251 16.55 23.20 7.01
C THR A 251 17.25 22.33 8.05
N ARG A 252 18.52 22.58 8.39
CA ARG A 252 19.24 21.82 9.42
C ARG A 252 18.56 21.91 10.79
N ARG A 253 17.88 23.01 11.09
CA ARG A 253 17.13 23.18 12.35
C ARG A 253 15.93 22.24 12.51
N LEU A 254 15.50 21.59 11.42
CA LEU A 254 14.48 20.52 11.51
C LEU A 254 14.94 19.35 12.40
N LEU A 255 16.24 19.13 12.57
CA LEU A 255 16.78 18.14 13.50
C LEU A 255 16.41 18.42 14.97
N ASP A 256 16.22 19.68 15.32
CA ASP A 256 15.95 20.15 16.68
C ASP A 256 14.45 20.36 16.95
N ILE A 257 13.60 20.32 15.90
CA ILE A 257 12.14 20.50 16.06
C ILE A 257 11.55 19.25 16.72
N PRO A 258 10.79 19.37 17.82
CA PRO A 258 10.11 18.24 18.43
C PRO A 258 9.21 17.49 17.44
N ALA A 259 9.18 16.16 17.51
CA ALA A 259 8.38 15.34 16.59
C ALA A 259 6.89 15.74 16.58
N LYS A 260 6.32 16.07 17.76
CA LYS A 260 4.94 16.55 17.90
C LYS A 260 4.65 17.82 17.08
N ASP A 261 5.64 18.73 16.98
CA ASP A 261 5.47 20.00 16.28
C ASP A 261 5.58 19.79 14.76
N LEU A 262 6.43 18.86 14.32
CA LEU A 262 6.47 18.40 12.92
C LEU A 262 5.15 17.71 12.51
N MET A 263 4.55 16.93 13.41
CA MET A 263 3.26 16.29 13.15
C MET A 263 2.12 17.29 13.17
N ALA A 264 2.15 18.31 14.02
CA ALA A 264 1.18 19.42 14.00
C ALA A 264 1.25 20.18 12.66
N ALA A 265 2.45 20.49 12.17
CA ALA A 265 2.67 21.08 10.85
C ALA A 265 2.16 20.18 9.73
N THR A 266 2.38 18.87 9.83
CA THR A 266 1.85 17.88 8.88
C THR A 266 0.33 17.91 8.83
N ASN A 267 -0.34 17.93 9.97
CA ASN A 267 -1.80 18.00 10.05
C ASN A 267 -2.34 19.31 9.45
N ALA A 268 -1.69 20.45 9.71
CA ALA A 268 -2.06 21.73 9.13
C ALA A 268 -1.95 21.74 7.60
N VAL A 269 -0.88 21.15 7.05
CA VAL A 269 -0.68 21.04 5.60
C VAL A 269 -1.68 20.04 4.99
N ALA A 270 -1.88 18.87 5.62
CA ALA A 270 -2.82 17.84 5.14
C ALA A 270 -4.28 18.36 5.13
N GLY A 271 -4.67 19.20 6.10
CA GLY A 271 -6.01 19.76 6.16
C GLY A 271 -6.35 20.76 5.04
N ARG A 272 -5.38 21.17 4.22
CA ARG A 272 -5.58 22.09 3.08
C ARG A 272 -5.93 21.40 1.77
N SER A 273 -5.81 20.08 1.70
CA SER A 273 -6.01 19.33 0.48
C SER A 273 -6.54 17.92 0.78
N VAL A 274 -7.41 17.43 -0.08
CA VAL A 274 -7.85 16.02 -0.06
C VAL A 274 -6.76 15.06 -0.56
N ILE A 275 -5.73 15.59 -1.23
CA ILE A 275 -4.58 14.81 -1.71
C ILE A 275 -3.57 14.72 -0.56
N PRO A 276 -3.09 13.52 -0.20
CA PRO A 276 -2.08 13.35 0.84
C PRO A 276 -0.85 14.24 0.58
N PRO A 277 -0.28 14.89 1.61
CA PRO A 277 0.86 15.81 1.44
C PRO A 277 2.15 15.09 1.06
N PHE A 278 2.26 13.80 1.33
CA PHE A 278 3.46 12.99 1.07
C PHE A 278 3.16 11.83 0.12
N SER A 279 4.15 11.44 -0.66
CA SER A 279 4.23 10.20 -1.43
C SER A 279 5.66 10.04 -1.97
N PRO A 280 6.04 8.86 -2.49
CA PRO A 280 7.35 8.65 -3.12
C PRO A 280 7.62 9.66 -4.23
N VAL A 281 8.86 10.13 -4.28
CA VAL A 281 9.33 11.17 -5.23
C VAL A 281 10.04 10.51 -6.40
N ALA A 282 9.53 10.71 -7.61
CA ALA A 282 10.22 10.30 -8.84
C ALA A 282 11.41 11.24 -9.12
N ASP A 283 12.49 11.03 -8.34
CA ASP A 283 13.64 11.92 -8.28
C ASP A 283 14.69 11.68 -9.38
N GLY A 284 14.56 10.57 -10.12
CA GLY A 284 15.52 10.16 -11.15
C GLY A 284 16.77 9.47 -10.62
N GLU A 285 16.92 9.37 -9.30
CA GLU A 285 18.08 8.73 -8.64
C GLU A 285 17.66 7.40 -8.00
N LEU A 286 16.82 7.44 -6.96
CA LEU A 286 16.30 6.24 -6.30
C LEU A 286 15.09 5.69 -7.06
N ILE A 287 14.14 6.56 -7.36
CA ILE A 287 12.96 6.23 -8.16
C ILE A 287 13.11 6.92 -9.52
N PRO A 288 13.09 6.17 -10.64
CA PRO A 288 13.19 6.75 -11.97
C PRO A 288 12.25 7.94 -12.17
N ALA A 289 12.70 8.98 -12.88
CA ALA A 289 11.92 10.19 -13.13
C ALA A 289 10.60 9.92 -13.90
N ARG A 290 10.55 8.82 -14.64
CA ARG A 290 9.38 8.37 -15.41
C ARG A 290 9.08 6.89 -15.10
N PRO A 291 8.55 6.57 -13.89
CA PRO A 291 8.50 5.19 -13.43
C PRO A 291 7.60 4.28 -14.29
N PHE A 292 6.50 4.77 -14.87
CA PHE A 292 5.73 4.00 -15.85
C PHE A 292 6.54 3.66 -17.12
N ALA A 293 7.35 4.60 -17.63
CA ALA A 293 8.21 4.33 -18.78
C ALA A 293 9.25 3.27 -18.46
N THR A 294 9.83 3.34 -17.26
CA THR A 294 10.81 2.35 -16.77
C THR A 294 10.20 0.95 -16.67
N ILE A 295 8.93 0.81 -16.22
CA ILE A 295 8.21 -0.46 -16.28
C ILE A 295 7.98 -0.89 -17.72
N ALA A 296 7.60 0.01 -18.61
CA ALA A 296 7.39 -0.26 -20.03
C ALA A 296 8.69 -0.71 -20.75
N GLU A 297 9.84 -0.34 -20.23
CA GLU A 297 11.17 -0.76 -20.68
C GLU A 297 11.63 -2.09 -20.06
N GLY A 298 10.84 -2.69 -19.16
CA GLY A 298 11.08 -4.01 -18.59
C GLY A 298 11.91 -4.02 -17.31
N SER A 299 11.94 -2.95 -16.51
CA SER A 299 12.70 -2.91 -15.24
C SER A 299 12.38 -4.05 -14.28
N ALA A 300 11.13 -4.52 -14.27
CA ALA A 300 10.66 -5.65 -13.46
C ALA A 300 10.39 -6.91 -14.29
N GLN A 301 11.03 -7.06 -15.45
CA GLN A 301 10.86 -8.23 -16.31
C GLN A 301 11.04 -9.52 -15.52
N GLY A 302 10.10 -10.45 -15.71
CA GLY A 302 10.13 -11.78 -15.09
C GLY A 302 9.60 -11.82 -13.66
N VAL A 303 9.11 -10.71 -13.08
CA VAL A 303 8.44 -10.68 -11.78
C VAL A 303 6.93 -10.88 -11.98
N PRO A 304 6.35 -12.05 -11.60
CA PRO A 304 4.91 -12.24 -11.63
C PRO A 304 4.18 -11.18 -10.79
N LEU A 305 3.02 -10.72 -11.28
CA LEU A 305 2.27 -9.62 -10.69
C LEU A 305 0.79 -9.95 -10.54
N ILE A 306 0.23 -9.75 -9.34
CA ILE A 306 -1.20 -9.52 -9.16
C ILE A 306 -1.39 -8.01 -8.91
N VAL A 307 -2.34 -7.39 -9.59
CA VAL A 307 -2.73 -6.01 -9.33
C VAL A 307 -4.25 -5.88 -9.38
N GLY A 308 -4.83 -5.12 -8.46
CA GLY A 308 -6.27 -4.93 -8.44
C GLY A 308 -6.72 -3.80 -7.56
N THR A 309 -8.02 -3.56 -7.59
CA THR A 309 -8.68 -2.48 -6.87
C THR A 309 -10.06 -2.91 -6.37
N ASN A 310 -10.60 -2.16 -5.44
CA ASN A 310 -11.99 -2.32 -5.03
C ASN A 310 -12.90 -1.49 -5.97
N LEU A 311 -14.12 -1.94 -6.15
CA LEU A 311 -15.05 -1.30 -7.12
C LEU A 311 -15.40 0.14 -6.74
N GLU A 312 -15.51 0.44 -5.46
CA GLU A 312 -16.08 1.69 -4.95
C GLU A 312 -15.15 2.36 -3.92
N GLU A 313 -13.83 2.39 -4.23
CA GLU A 313 -12.74 2.85 -3.34
C GLU A 313 -13.09 4.16 -2.63
N MET A 314 -13.52 5.17 -3.38
CA MET A 314 -13.71 6.52 -2.88
C MET A 314 -14.93 6.69 -1.97
N LYS A 315 -15.80 5.70 -1.87
CA LYS A 315 -16.93 5.73 -0.91
C LYS A 315 -16.44 5.74 0.54
N LEU A 316 -15.27 5.17 0.85
CA LEU A 316 -14.68 5.30 2.19
C LEU A 316 -14.44 6.75 2.59
N TYR A 317 -14.04 7.58 1.64
CA TYR A 317 -13.64 8.98 1.89
C TYR A 317 -14.79 9.98 1.83
N ARG A 318 -16.02 9.51 1.54
CA ARG A 318 -17.20 10.39 1.40
C ARG A 318 -17.44 11.26 2.63
N PHE A 319 -17.20 10.74 3.85
CA PHE A 319 -17.41 11.55 5.05
C PHE A 319 -16.29 12.56 5.33
N LEU A 320 -15.15 12.49 4.64
CA LEU A 320 -14.07 13.46 4.76
C LEU A 320 -14.30 14.70 3.91
N ASP A 321 -15.27 14.65 2.98
CA ASP A 321 -15.64 15.78 2.13
C ASP A 321 -17.14 16.09 2.27
N PRO A 322 -17.57 16.86 3.29
CA PRO A 322 -18.98 17.23 3.46
C PRO A 322 -19.56 18.01 2.29
N ALA A 323 -18.72 18.61 1.43
CA ALA A 323 -19.17 19.31 0.25
C ALA A 323 -19.76 18.35 -0.82
N LEU A 324 -19.42 17.06 -0.76
CA LEU A 324 -20.01 16.06 -1.65
C LEU A 324 -21.52 15.94 -1.48
N GLU A 325 -22.06 16.12 -0.28
CA GLU A 325 -23.51 16.02 -0.03
C GLU A 325 -24.32 17.11 -0.76
N ARG A 326 -23.65 18.17 -1.24
CA ARG A 326 -24.25 19.30 -1.96
C ARG A 326 -23.74 19.39 -3.40
N LEU A 327 -23.07 18.36 -3.89
CA LEU A 327 -22.48 18.37 -5.22
C LEU A 327 -23.59 18.36 -6.29
N ASP A 328 -23.69 19.44 -7.05
CA ASP A 328 -24.58 19.59 -8.18
C ASP A 328 -23.87 19.31 -9.53
N GLU A 329 -24.58 19.48 -10.62
CA GLU A 329 -24.07 19.23 -11.99
C GLU A 329 -22.87 20.14 -12.31
N ALA A 330 -22.96 21.41 -11.99
CA ALA A 330 -21.89 22.37 -12.27
C ALA A 330 -20.62 22.04 -11.44
N GLY A 331 -20.81 21.71 -10.18
CA GLY A 331 -19.73 21.27 -9.29
C GLY A 331 -19.09 19.96 -9.74
N LEU A 332 -19.86 18.99 -10.25
CA LEU A 332 -19.31 17.77 -10.84
C LEU A 332 -18.40 18.08 -12.03
N VAL A 333 -18.89 18.86 -13.00
CA VAL A 333 -18.10 19.23 -14.18
C VAL A 333 -16.85 20.03 -13.76
N GLN A 334 -16.97 20.94 -12.81
CA GLN A 334 -15.84 21.70 -12.28
C GLN A 334 -14.76 20.78 -11.64
N ARG A 335 -15.15 19.81 -10.84
CA ARG A 335 -14.21 18.82 -10.27
C ARG A 335 -13.55 17.98 -11.37
N CYS A 336 -14.33 17.52 -12.35
CA CYS A 336 -13.81 16.75 -13.47
C CYS A 336 -12.87 17.58 -14.37
N SER A 337 -13.06 18.91 -14.51
CA SER A 337 -12.18 19.75 -15.34
C SER A 337 -10.73 19.82 -14.84
N MET A 338 -10.49 19.57 -13.56
CA MET A 338 -9.13 19.45 -13.00
C MET A 338 -8.44 18.16 -13.44
N LEU A 339 -9.20 17.10 -13.73
CA LEU A 339 -8.68 15.79 -14.14
C LEU A 339 -8.63 15.65 -15.68
N PHE A 340 -9.55 16.30 -16.37
CA PHE A 340 -9.73 16.24 -17.83
C PHE A 340 -9.66 17.65 -18.45
N PRO A 341 -8.48 18.27 -18.46
CA PRO A 341 -8.31 19.61 -18.99
C PRO A 341 -8.52 19.68 -20.51
N GLY A 342 -8.90 20.87 -21.00
CA GLY A 342 -9.07 21.14 -22.42
C GLY A 342 -10.45 20.78 -22.97
N ALA A 343 -10.57 20.90 -24.28
CA ALA A 343 -11.81 20.64 -25.02
C ALA A 343 -11.53 19.82 -26.29
N GLY A 344 -12.53 19.11 -26.74
CA GLY A 344 -12.46 18.33 -27.97
C GLY A 344 -12.77 19.21 -29.23
N PRO A 345 -12.69 18.60 -30.43
CA PRO A 345 -12.88 19.30 -31.70
C PRO A 345 -14.28 19.96 -31.89
N ASP A 346 -15.28 19.46 -31.15
CA ASP A 346 -16.65 19.97 -31.16
C ASP A 346 -16.89 21.14 -30.17
N GLY A 347 -15.82 21.59 -29.48
CA GLY A 347 -15.89 22.68 -28.51
C GLY A 347 -16.38 22.24 -27.11
N ARG A 348 -16.86 21.02 -26.92
CA ARG A 348 -17.22 20.50 -25.59
C ARG A 348 -15.99 20.20 -24.77
N SER A 349 -16.04 20.50 -23.47
CA SER A 349 -14.94 20.18 -22.54
C SER A 349 -14.72 18.67 -22.43
N ASN A 350 -13.47 18.26 -22.19
CA ASN A 350 -13.15 16.87 -21.93
C ASN A 350 -13.82 16.37 -20.63
N ALA A 351 -14.03 17.24 -19.66
CA ALA A 351 -14.76 16.96 -18.44
C ALA A 351 -16.22 16.55 -18.68
N GLU A 352 -16.95 17.33 -19.52
CA GLU A 352 -18.34 17.00 -19.87
C GLU A 352 -18.43 15.67 -20.62
N ARG A 353 -17.47 15.38 -21.52
CA ARG A 353 -17.41 14.10 -22.24
C ARG A 353 -17.16 12.94 -21.28
N ALA A 354 -16.24 13.11 -20.33
CA ALA A 354 -15.95 12.11 -19.29
C ALA A 354 -17.20 11.84 -18.44
N VAL A 355 -17.86 12.88 -17.94
CA VAL A 355 -19.11 12.77 -17.16
C VAL A 355 -20.18 12.02 -17.94
N ASP A 356 -20.39 12.36 -19.21
CA ASP A 356 -21.39 11.69 -20.06
C ASP A 356 -21.05 10.21 -20.25
N THR A 357 -19.77 9.88 -20.47
CA THR A 357 -19.31 8.49 -20.63
C THR A 357 -19.56 7.69 -19.37
N TYR A 358 -19.15 8.20 -18.20
CA TYR A 358 -19.38 7.55 -16.93
C TYR A 358 -20.87 7.33 -16.65
N ARG A 359 -21.69 8.34 -16.86
CA ARG A 359 -23.14 8.25 -16.65
C ARG A 359 -23.83 7.28 -17.61
N SER A 360 -23.41 7.28 -18.88
CA SER A 360 -23.96 6.35 -19.87
C SER A 360 -23.64 4.90 -19.50
N ALA A 361 -22.39 4.60 -19.15
CA ALA A 361 -21.96 3.28 -18.76
C ALA A 361 -22.64 2.83 -17.46
N ARG A 362 -22.74 3.70 -16.45
CA ARG A 362 -23.41 3.43 -15.18
C ARG A 362 -24.91 3.16 -15.36
N ARG A 363 -25.61 3.94 -16.21
CA ARG A 363 -27.03 3.69 -16.56
C ARG A 363 -27.22 2.32 -17.18
N THR A 364 -26.33 1.90 -18.07
CA THR A 364 -26.39 0.58 -18.70
C THR A 364 -26.30 -0.56 -17.67
N ARG A 365 -25.57 -0.34 -16.56
CA ARG A 365 -25.44 -1.29 -15.45
C ARG A 365 -26.52 -1.13 -14.36
N GLY A 366 -27.43 -0.15 -14.51
CA GLY A 366 -28.49 0.14 -13.51
C GLY A 366 -27.95 0.80 -12.22
N GLU A 367 -26.79 1.48 -12.32
CA GLU A 367 -26.14 2.16 -11.20
C GLU A 367 -26.60 3.62 -11.08
N ASP A 368 -26.49 4.18 -9.85
CA ASP A 368 -26.81 5.59 -9.59
C ASP A 368 -25.88 6.54 -10.38
N THR A 369 -26.48 7.51 -11.06
CA THR A 369 -25.81 8.51 -11.89
C THR A 369 -25.90 9.93 -11.33
N SER A 370 -26.25 10.06 -10.03
CA SER A 370 -26.21 11.35 -9.34
C SER A 370 -24.81 11.99 -9.42
N PRO A 371 -24.69 13.32 -9.26
CA PRO A 371 -23.39 13.98 -9.29
C PRO A 371 -22.39 13.37 -8.32
N VAL A 372 -22.82 13.04 -7.10
CA VAL A 372 -21.96 12.45 -6.06
C VAL A 372 -21.44 11.07 -6.49
N GLU A 373 -22.33 10.15 -6.89
CA GLU A 373 -21.93 8.79 -7.27
C GLU A 373 -21.10 8.79 -8.56
N THR A 374 -21.36 9.71 -9.49
CA THR A 374 -20.52 9.90 -10.69
C THR A 374 -19.12 10.37 -10.29
N TRP A 375 -19.01 11.36 -9.40
CA TRP A 375 -17.72 11.84 -8.92
C TRP A 375 -16.93 10.75 -8.16
N LEU A 376 -17.59 9.97 -7.31
CA LEU A 376 -16.95 8.88 -6.59
C LEU A 376 -16.39 7.80 -7.54
N ALA A 377 -17.12 7.51 -8.64
CA ALA A 377 -16.65 6.59 -9.68
C ALA A 377 -15.44 7.17 -10.44
N VAL A 378 -15.51 8.42 -10.89
CA VAL A 378 -14.41 9.11 -11.59
C VAL A 378 -13.16 9.17 -10.69
N SER A 379 -13.32 9.54 -9.42
CA SER A 379 -12.20 9.66 -8.49
C SER A 379 -11.64 8.29 -8.07
N THR A 380 -12.45 7.23 -8.02
CA THR A 380 -11.97 5.85 -7.84
C THR A 380 -11.02 5.47 -8.98
N ASP A 381 -11.41 5.74 -10.22
CA ASP A 381 -10.56 5.45 -11.37
C ASP A 381 -9.29 6.30 -11.38
N HIS A 382 -9.41 7.60 -11.13
CA HIS A 382 -8.28 8.53 -11.10
C HIS A 382 -7.18 8.09 -10.13
N ILE A 383 -7.57 7.78 -8.91
CA ILE A 383 -6.62 7.51 -7.83
C ILE A 383 -6.11 6.07 -7.89
N PHE A 384 -6.97 5.10 -8.18
CA PHE A 384 -6.66 3.70 -8.00
C PHE A 384 -6.67 2.89 -9.30
N ARG A 385 -7.83 2.76 -9.97
CA ARG A 385 -8.01 1.75 -11.02
C ARG A 385 -7.25 2.05 -12.30
N ALA A 386 -7.29 3.27 -12.80
CA ALA A 386 -6.68 3.60 -14.09
C ALA A 386 -5.15 3.43 -14.06
N GLY A 387 -4.49 3.85 -12.98
CA GLY A 387 -3.06 3.64 -12.79
C GLY A 387 -2.68 2.17 -12.63
N ALA A 388 -3.51 1.38 -11.92
CA ALA A 388 -3.30 -0.06 -11.74
C ALA A 388 -3.39 -0.82 -13.07
N LEU A 389 -4.42 -0.53 -13.88
CA LEU A 389 -4.58 -1.14 -15.21
C LEU A 389 -3.45 -0.74 -16.17
N LYS A 390 -3.01 0.52 -16.15
CA LYS A 390 -1.87 0.98 -16.93
C LYS A 390 -0.60 0.23 -16.56
N LEU A 391 -0.34 0.05 -15.25
CA LEU A 391 0.81 -0.74 -14.79
C LEU A 391 0.73 -2.18 -15.30
N ALA A 392 -0.44 -2.83 -15.18
CA ALA A 392 -0.66 -4.18 -15.69
C ALA A 392 -0.37 -4.29 -17.20
N GLU A 393 -0.87 -3.36 -18.00
CA GLU A 393 -0.66 -3.32 -19.45
C GLU A 393 0.82 -3.16 -19.82
N LEU A 394 1.53 -2.26 -19.15
CA LEU A 394 2.94 -2.02 -19.42
C LEU A 394 3.80 -3.21 -18.99
N HIS A 395 3.53 -3.77 -17.81
CA HIS A 395 4.28 -4.90 -17.27
C HIS A 395 4.04 -6.20 -18.07
N ALA A 396 2.82 -6.42 -18.55
CA ALA A 396 2.47 -7.60 -19.36
C ALA A 396 3.23 -7.69 -20.70
N ARG A 397 3.85 -6.58 -21.17
CA ARG A 397 4.72 -6.59 -22.36
C ARG A 397 6.00 -7.41 -22.16
N HIS A 398 6.45 -7.56 -20.92
CA HIS A 398 7.72 -8.20 -20.58
C HIS A 398 7.58 -9.41 -19.65
N THR A 399 6.38 -9.62 -19.08
CA THR A 399 6.11 -10.66 -18.09
C THR A 399 4.75 -11.29 -18.38
N PRO A 400 4.67 -12.58 -18.72
CA PRO A 400 3.40 -13.22 -19.06
C PRO A 400 2.49 -13.44 -17.85
N ASP A 401 3.07 -13.56 -16.65
CA ASP A 401 2.36 -13.89 -15.43
C ASP A 401 1.87 -12.61 -14.72
N VAL A 402 0.97 -11.88 -15.38
CA VAL A 402 0.26 -10.71 -14.83
C VAL A 402 -1.20 -11.05 -14.67
N PHE A 403 -1.77 -10.75 -13.52
CA PHE A 403 -3.14 -11.06 -13.16
C PHE A 403 -3.84 -9.82 -12.60
N VAL A 404 -5.07 -9.57 -13.03
CA VAL A 404 -5.85 -8.40 -12.59
C VAL A 404 -7.09 -8.85 -11.86
N TYR A 405 -7.40 -8.21 -10.71
CA TYR A 405 -8.65 -8.44 -10.00
C TYR A 405 -9.42 -7.13 -9.76
N GLN A 406 -10.72 -7.28 -9.51
CA GLN A 406 -11.58 -6.28 -8.94
C GLN A 406 -12.36 -6.90 -7.77
N PHE A 407 -12.31 -6.24 -6.62
CA PHE A 407 -13.05 -6.68 -5.44
C PHE A 407 -14.40 -5.96 -5.41
N GLU A 408 -15.50 -6.75 -5.39
CA GLU A 408 -16.88 -6.25 -5.47
C GLU A 408 -17.73 -6.63 -4.24
N TRP A 409 -17.14 -7.21 -3.20
CA TRP A 409 -17.87 -7.47 -1.98
C TRP A 409 -18.34 -6.17 -1.36
N LYS A 410 -19.65 -6.05 -1.08
CA LYS A 410 -20.24 -4.83 -0.54
C LYS A 410 -20.48 -4.97 0.96
N GLY A 411 -19.85 -4.10 1.73
CA GLY A 411 -20.21 -3.88 3.12
C GLY A 411 -21.66 -3.39 3.22
N LYS A 412 -22.40 -3.92 4.19
CA LYS A 412 -23.85 -3.64 4.38
C LYS A 412 -24.18 -3.18 5.79
N GLU A 413 -23.16 -2.92 6.62
CA GLU A 413 -23.37 -2.54 8.02
C GLU A 413 -24.06 -1.17 8.10
N PRO A 414 -25.26 -1.06 8.72
CA PRO A 414 -25.95 0.22 8.83
C PRO A 414 -25.13 1.28 9.57
N GLY A 415 -25.15 2.51 9.07
CA GLY A 415 -24.42 3.63 9.68
C GLY A 415 -22.89 3.64 9.40
N ARG A 416 -22.41 2.73 8.55
CA ARG A 416 -21.02 2.65 8.12
C ARG A 416 -20.89 2.81 6.59
N PRO A 417 -19.68 3.01 6.04
CA PRO A 417 -19.47 3.05 4.59
C PRO A 417 -20.08 1.83 3.90
N GLN A 418 -20.92 2.09 2.90
CA GLN A 418 -21.57 1.05 2.11
C GLN A 418 -20.83 0.85 0.80
N GLY A 419 -20.74 -0.40 0.34
CA GLY A 419 -20.12 -0.73 -0.94
C GLY A 419 -18.79 -1.45 -0.80
N ALA A 420 -18.12 -1.70 -1.93
CA ALA A 420 -16.78 -2.26 -2.01
C ALA A 420 -15.74 -1.13 -1.82
N VAL A 421 -15.66 -0.62 -0.59
CA VAL A 421 -14.86 0.56 -0.24
C VAL A 421 -13.37 0.24 -0.13
N HIS A 422 -12.54 1.28 -0.10
CA HIS A 422 -11.09 1.16 0.07
C HIS A 422 -10.70 0.32 1.28
N ALA A 423 -9.70 -0.54 1.12
CA ALA A 423 -9.15 -1.45 2.13
C ALA A 423 -10.10 -2.57 2.62
N LEU A 424 -11.35 -2.67 2.10
CA LEU A 424 -12.32 -3.67 2.55
C LEU A 424 -11.91 -5.12 2.22
N GLU A 425 -11.05 -5.34 1.24
CA GLU A 425 -10.54 -6.66 0.88
C GLU A 425 -9.51 -7.21 1.89
N LEU A 426 -8.88 -6.34 2.69
CA LEU A 426 -7.80 -6.72 3.62
C LEU A 426 -8.19 -7.83 4.61
N PRO A 427 -9.31 -7.75 5.34
CA PRO A 427 -9.70 -8.83 6.25
C PRO A 427 -10.01 -10.14 5.53
N PHE A 428 -10.31 -10.12 4.23
CA PHE A 428 -10.46 -11.35 3.43
C PHE A 428 -9.10 -11.96 3.12
N VAL A 429 -8.10 -11.15 2.78
CA VAL A 429 -6.74 -11.62 2.49
C VAL A 429 -6.05 -12.16 3.74
N PHE A 430 -6.15 -11.46 4.87
CA PHE A 430 -5.52 -11.88 6.11
C PHE A 430 -6.32 -12.90 6.93
N GLY A 431 -7.61 -13.13 6.60
CA GLY A 431 -8.50 -14.01 7.37
C GLY A 431 -8.98 -13.38 8.68
N THR A 432 -8.97 -12.05 8.79
CA THR A 432 -9.26 -11.29 10.01
C THR A 432 -10.68 -10.69 10.06
N LEU A 433 -11.62 -11.26 9.29
CA LEU A 433 -13.03 -10.82 9.26
C LEU A 433 -13.67 -10.72 10.66
N ALA A 434 -13.29 -11.62 11.58
CA ALA A 434 -13.86 -11.69 12.92
C ALA A 434 -13.12 -10.83 13.96
N THR A 435 -11.91 -10.39 13.67
CA THR A 435 -10.97 -9.83 14.65
C THR A 435 -10.56 -8.39 14.36
N SER A 436 -10.85 -7.87 13.17
CA SER A 436 -10.51 -6.50 12.77
C SER A 436 -11.76 -5.62 12.63
N GLU A 437 -11.59 -4.34 12.88
CA GLU A 437 -12.65 -3.34 12.78
C GLU A 437 -13.14 -3.19 11.33
N ILE A 438 -12.24 -3.24 10.36
CA ILE A 438 -12.59 -3.23 8.95
C ILE A 438 -13.29 -4.54 8.54
N GLY A 439 -13.01 -5.65 9.19
CA GLY A 439 -13.74 -6.91 9.03
C GLY A 439 -15.22 -6.78 9.43
N ALA A 440 -15.52 -5.95 10.42
CA ALA A 440 -16.89 -5.65 10.80
C ALA A 440 -17.67 -4.93 9.68
N LEU A 441 -17.01 -4.12 8.84
CA LEU A 441 -17.65 -3.50 7.66
C LEU A 441 -18.05 -4.54 6.62
N ALA A 442 -17.24 -5.57 6.43
CA ALA A 442 -17.50 -6.66 5.48
C ALA A 442 -18.74 -7.47 5.86
N GLY A 443 -19.04 -7.51 7.14
CA GLY A 443 -20.06 -8.39 7.72
C GLY A 443 -19.60 -9.85 7.77
N ARG A 444 -19.97 -10.53 8.83
CA ARG A 444 -19.60 -11.94 9.03
C ARG A 444 -20.71 -12.86 8.56
N THR A 445 -20.58 -13.38 7.36
CA THR A 445 -21.53 -14.32 6.76
C THR A 445 -20.77 -15.54 6.21
N PRO A 446 -21.44 -16.70 6.05
CA PRO A 446 -20.80 -17.86 5.42
C PRO A 446 -20.22 -17.56 4.03
N ALA A 447 -20.85 -16.66 3.26
CA ALA A 447 -20.34 -16.23 1.97
C ALA A 447 -19.06 -15.37 2.08
N ALA A 448 -18.99 -14.48 3.09
CA ALA A 448 -17.78 -13.70 3.37
C ALA A 448 -16.61 -14.62 3.80
N GLU A 449 -16.89 -15.59 4.68
CA GLU A 449 -15.88 -16.56 5.12
C GLU A 449 -15.39 -17.44 3.97
N ALA A 450 -16.28 -17.89 3.09
CA ALA A 450 -15.91 -18.65 1.88
C ALA A 450 -15.05 -17.80 0.93
N LEU A 451 -15.45 -16.55 0.66
CA LEU A 451 -14.64 -15.65 -0.17
C LEU A 451 -13.28 -15.38 0.45
N SER A 452 -13.22 -15.16 1.78
CA SER A 452 -11.94 -14.99 2.49
C SER A 452 -11.04 -16.22 2.32
N GLY A 453 -11.59 -17.43 2.44
CA GLY A 453 -10.86 -18.66 2.17
C GLY A 453 -10.30 -18.72 0.74
N HIS A 454 -11.10 -18.36 -0.26
CA HIS A 454 -10.67 -18.32 -1.66
C HIS A 454 -9.54 -17.29 -1.89
N MET A 455 -9.66 -16.09 -1.32
CA MET A 455 -8.65 -15.05 -1.47
C MET A 455 -7.33 -15.44 -0.79
N GLN A 456 -7.38 -15.99 0.43
CA GLN A 456 -6.18 -16.50 1.10
C GLN A 456 -5.50 -17.57 0.26
N ASP A 457 -6.23 -18.60 -0.22
CA ASP A 457 -5.67 -19.67 -1.06
C ASP A 457 -5.04 -19.11 -2.33
N THR A 458 -5.66 -18.11 -2.93
CA THR A 458 -5.18 -17.45 -4.14
C THR A 458 -3.85 -16.73 -3.91
N TRP A 459 -3.75 -15.91 -2.86
CA TRP A 459 -2.50 -15.21 -2.48
C TRP A 459 -1.39 -16.19 -2.12
N LEU A 460 -1.72 -17.23 -1.37
CA LEU A 460 -0.78 -18.30 -0.99
C LEU A 460 -0.29 -19.11 -2.19
N ALA A 461 -1.16 -19.46 -3.12
CA ALA A 461 -0.76 -20.16 -4.35
C ALA A 461 0.16 -19.29 -5.21
N PHE A 462 -0.17 -17.99 -5.32
CA PHE A 462 0.67 -17.03 -6.02
C PHE A 462 2.04 -16.87 -5.36
N ALA A 463 2.10 -16.75 -4.03
CA ALA A 463 3.35 -16.67 -3.29
C ALA A 463 4.24 -17.90 -3.49
N ARG A 464 3.67 -19.09 -3.68
CA ARG A 464 4.42 -20.31 -3.96
C ARG A 464 4.95 -20.41 -5.38
N SER A 465 4.11 -20.10 -6.37
CA SER A 465 4.34 -20.48 -7.76
C SER A 465 4.32 -19.35 -8.78
N GLY A 466 3.90 -18.14 -8.38
CA GLY A 466 3.64 -17.03 -9.30
C GLY A 466 2.31 -17.16 -10.06
N ARG A 467 1.48 -18.15 -9.73
CA ARG A 467 0.17 -18.37 -10.37
C ARG A 467 -0.94 -18.44 -9.33
N PRO A 468 -1.90 -17.49 -9.38
CA PRO A 468 -3.02 -17.46 -8.45
C PRO A 468 -4.01 -18.58 -8.79
N ARG A 469 -4.43 -19.33 -7.76
CA ARG A 469 -5.48 -20.37 -7.88
C ARG A 469 -6.08 -20.69 -6.52
N ALA A 470 -7.35 -21.02 -6.50
CA ALA A 470 -8.01 -21.60 -5.33
C ALA A 470 -9.07 -22.61 -5.80
N ALA A 471 -9.30 -23.65 -5.00
CA ALA A 471 -10.39 -24.59 -5.28
C ALA A 471 -11.72 -23.83 -5.22
N GLY A 472 -12.62 -24.10 -6.18
CA GLY A 472 -13.94 -23.42 -6.24
C GLY A 472 -13.92 -22.07 -6.98
N LEU A 473 -12.76 -21.52 -7.32
CA LEU A 473 -12.68 -20.38 -8.22
C LEU A 473 -12.56 -20.83 -9.68
N PRO A 474 -13.06 -20.02 -10.65
CA PRO A 474 -12.75 -20.23 -12.06
C PRO A 474 -11.24 -20.09 -12.30
N GLU A 475 -10.76 -20.69 -13.39
CA GLU A 475 -9.39 -20.46 -13.85
C GLU A 475 -9.19 -18.94 -14.04
N TRP A 476 -8.11 -18.41 -13.47
CA TRP A 476 -7.75 -17.00 -13.61
C TRP A 476 -6.75 -16.82 -14.75
N PRO A 477 -7.20 -16.31 -15.92
CA PRO A 477 -6.33 -16.09 -17.05
C PRO A 477 -5.31 -14.98 -16.78
N THR A 478 -4.16 -15.07 -17.44
CA THR A 478 -3.21 -13.97 -17.47
C THR A 478 -3.81 -12.75 -18.19
N TYR A 479 -3.43 -11.57 -17.74
CA TYR A 479 -3.90 -10.31 -18.30
C TYR A 479 -3.22 -10.03 -19.65
N ALA A 480 -4.03 -9.78 -20.65
CA ALA A 480 -3.58 -9.29 -21.95
C ALA A 480 -4.37 -8.05 -22.36
N PRO A 481 -3.75 -7.01 -22.90
CA PRO A 481 -4.44 -5.77 -23.28
C PRO A 481 -5.60 -5.95 -24.26
N THR A 482 -5.57 -7.02 -25.06
CA THR A 482 -6.62 -7.37 -26.04
C THR A 482 -7.86 -8.01 -25.40
N ARG A 483 -7.72 -8.61 -24.21
CA ARG A 483 -8.81 -9.28 -23.49
C ARG A 483 -9.17 -8.60 -22.17
N ARG A 484 -8.15 -8.09 -21.44
CA ARG A 484 -8.29 -7.48 -20.11
C ARG A 484 -9.05 -8.36 -19.12
N ALA A 485 -8.75 -9.69 -19.13
CA ALA A 485 -9.39 -10.63 -18.22
C ALA A 485 -9.15 -10.23 -16.76
N THR A 486 -10.24 -10.06 -16.02
CA THR A 486 -10.23 -9.58 -14.63
C THR A 486 -10.99 -10.56 -13.75
N MET A 487 -10.37 -11.04 -12.67
CA MET A 487 -11.03 -11.83 -11.64
C MET A 487 -11.88 -10.90 -10.76
N ILE A 488 -13.16 -11.16 -10.70
CA ILE A 488 -14.11 -10.45 -9.83
C ILE A 488 -14.26 -11.24 -8.54
N PHE A 489 -13.82 -10.68 -7.43
CA PHE A 489 -14.04 -11.21 -6.09
C PHE A 489 -15.32 -10.62 -5.50
N SER A 490 -16.36 -11.43 -5.41
CA SER A 490 -17.70 -11.07 -4.92
C SER A 490 -18.30 -12.29 -4.20
N ASP A 491 -19.60 -12.23 -3.87
CA ASP A 491 -20.38 -13.40 -3.41
C ASP A 491 -20.39 -14.55 -4.43
N ARG A 492 -20.16 -14.24 -5.71
CA ARG A 492 -20.02 -15.20 -6.82
C ARG A 492 -18.80 -14.85 -7.65
N PRO A 493 -17.62 -15.34 -7.29
CA PRO A 493 -16.41 -15.05 -8.02
C PRO A 493 -16.50 -15.49 -9.49
N ARG A 494 -16.04 -14.64 -10.40
CA ARG A 494 -16.10 -14.87 -11.84
C ARG A 494 -14.98 -14.15 -12.57
N VAL A 495 -14.66 -14.54 -13.78
CA VAL A 495 -13.80 -13.80 -14.69
C VAL A 495 -14.65 -12.97 -15.65
N VAL A 496 -14.31 -11.71 -15.80
CA VAL A 496 -14.95 -10.77 -16.73
C VAL A 496 -13.89 -10.16 -17.62
N ASP A 497 -14.14 -10.13 -18.92
CA ASP A 497 -13.25 -9.47 -19.86
C ASP A 497 -13.58 -7.97 -19.91
N ALA A 498 -12.56 -7.13 -19.77
CA ALA A 498 -12.63 -5.67 -19.87
C ALA A 498 -13.77 -5.01 -19.07
N PRO A 499 -13.90 -5.26 -17.73
CA PRO A 499 -14.95 -4.61 -16.96
C PRO A 499 -14.78 -3.09 -17.00
N GLN A 500 -15.92 -2.36 -17.10
CA GLN A 500 -15.96 -0.88 -17.18
C GLN A 500 -15.01 -0.29 -18.25
N GLU A 501 -14.99 -0.90 -19.44
CA GLU A 501 -14.07 -0.48 -20.52
C GLU A 501 -14.32 0.94 -21.00
N ALA A 502 -15.56 1.39 -21.05
CA ALA A 502 -15.89 2.74 -21.49
C ALA A 502 -15.28 3.80 -20.55
N GLU A 503 -15.38 3.57 -19.25
CA GLU A 503 -14.78 4.44 -18.23
C GLU A 503 -13.25 4.36 -18.27
N ARG A 504 -12.68 3.16 -18.41
CA ARG A 504 -11.23 2.97 -18.52
C ARG A 504 -10.66 3.76 -19.71
N ALA A 505 -11.31 3.67 -20.86
CA ALA A 505 -10.84 4.30 -22.09
C ALA A 505 -10.76 5.83 -22.00
N VAL A 506 -11.56 6.46 -21.12
CA VAL A 506 -11.45 7.91 -20.87
C VAL A 506 -10.04 8.29 -20.39
N TRP A 507 -9.36 7.43 -19.66
CA TRP A 507 -8.05 7.72 -19.06
C TRP A 507 -6.86 7.54 -20.00
N ASP A 508 -7.02 6.91 -21.15
CA ASP A 508 -5.92 6.66 -22.09
C ASP A 508 -5.20 7.96 -22.54
N ALA A 509 -5.94 9.05 -22.63
CA ALA A 509 -5.39 10.36 -23.04
C ALA A 509 -4.80 11.18 -21.86
N PHE A 510 -5.06 10.80 -20.61
CA PHE A 510 -4.76 11.63 -19.43
C PHE A 510 -3.78 10.98 -18.43
N LEU A 511 -3.52 9.70 -18.56
CA LEU A 511 -2.45 9.03 -17.84
C LEU A 511 -1.18 9.03 -18.71
N GLY A 512 -0.37 10.05 -18.52
CA GLY A 512 0.91 10.22 -19.23
C GLY A 512 1.98 9.17 -18.91
#